data_b7f38563e37587c1645f9b52b134bade
#
_entry.id   b7f38563e37587c1645f9b52b134bade
#
_cell.length_a   1.000
_cell.length_b   1.000
_cell.length_c   1.000
_cell.angle_alpha   90.00
_cell.angle_beta   90.00
_cell.angle_gamma   90.00
#
_symmetry.space_group_name_H-M   'P 1'
#
loop_
_entity.id
_entity.type
_entity.pdbx_description
1 polymer ?
#
loop_
_entity_poly.entity_id
_entity_poly.type
_entity_poly.pdbx_seq_one_letter_code
_entity_poly.pdbx_strand_id
1 'polypeptide(L)'
;MGEPDLEGFLESLDPTWSGLSLTMPLKKTIQPYGTPCNTWAKELMVANTAVFDWTKTCVNGNSNIPFIRLYNTDVRGIELAFEHSYQTRAITPKTDRSGTAVIIGNGNTATSALAACVEMSAIGHVIVVARHPEKNADLKPLAERYMPSEQPISIVGMDHAIEALRQADVAINTIPGLAADGIAESLRMPGVRMHGTLLDVVYDPRPTKLMQAWRQQGGIAIGG
;
A
#
# COMPACT_ATOMS: atom_id res chain seq x y z
N MET A 1 -13.46 2.28 -15.67
CA MET A 1 -14.18 3.46 -15.15
C MET A 1 -13.15 4.48 -14.71
N GLY A 2 -13.24 5.71 -15.23
CA GLY A 2 -12.37 6.82 -14.84
C GLY A 2 -12.98 7.66 -13.71
N GLU A 3 -12.21 8.62 -13.19
CA GLU A 3 -12.71 9.52 -12.14
C GLU A 3 -13.97 10.32 -12.55
N PRO A 4 -14.08 10.83 -13.79
CA PRO A 4 -15.25 11.60 -14.22
C PRO A 4 -16.56 10.79 -14.27
N ASP A 5 -16.45 9.45 -14.37
CA ASP A 5 -17.61 8.58 -14.57
C ASP A 5 -18.21 8.08 -13.26
N LEU A 6 -17.53 8.33 -12.11
CA LEU A 6 -17.88 7.70 -10.83
C LEU A 6 -19.28 8.12 -10.36
N GLU A 7 -19.63 9.40 -10.40
CA GLU A 7 -20.92 9.88 -9.93
C GLU A 7 -22.07 9.27 -10.72
N GLY A 8 -22.04 9.35 -12.03
CA GLY A 8 -23.06 8.76 -12.90
C GLY A 8 -23.15 7.24 -12.74
N PHE A 9 -22.03 6.56 -12.45
CA PHE A 9 -22.04 5.14 -12.12
C PHE A 9 -22.78 4.88 -10.79
N LEU A 10 -22.44 5.64 -9.73
CA LEU A 10 -23.09 5.50 -8.43
C LEU A 10 -24.62 5.75 -8.51
N GLU A 11 -25.04 6.72 -9.32
CA GLU A 11 -26.46 7.02 -9.57
C GLU A 11 -27.18 5.92 -10.37
N SER A 12 -26.46 5.13 -11.14
CA SER A 12 -27.01 4.01 -11.92
C SER A 12 -27.18 2.72 -11.13
N LEU A 13 -26.67 2.67 -9.91
CA LEU A 13 -26.77 1.48 -9.04
C LEU A 13 -28.18 1.33 -8.46
N ASP A 14 -28.54 0.11 -8.13
CA ASP A 14 -29.79 -0.26 -7.48
C ASP A 14 -29.53 -1.04 -6.16
N PRO A 15 -30.58 -1.32 -5.34
CA PRO A 15 -30.41 -2.01 -4.06
C PRO A 15 -29.88 -3.45 -4.11
N THR A 16 -29.64 -4.02 -5.29
CA THR A 16 -28.96 -5.32 -5.41
C THR A 16 -27.45 -5.23 -5.17
N TRP A 17 -26.89 -4.01 -5.26
CA TRP A 17 -25.50 -3.75 -4.97
C TRP A 17 -25.27 -3.56 -3.48
N SER A 18 -24.35 -4.36 -2.90
CA SER A 18 -23.97 -4.27 -1.48
C SER A 18 -22.74 -3.38 -1.25
N GLY A 19 -21.94 -3.11 -2.28
CA GLY A 19 -20.74 -2.30 -2.18
C GLY A 19 -19.81 -2.45 -3.37
N LEU A 20 -18.64 -1.81 -3.28
CA LEU A 20 -17.62 -1.82 -4.32
C LEU A 20 -16.23 -2.11 -3.73
N SER A 21 -15.43 -2.85 -4.47
CA SER A 21 -13.97 -2.85 -4.31
C SER A 21 -13.38 -1.80 -5.24
N LEU A 22 -12.60 -0.88 -4.68
CA LEU A 22 -12.07 0.29 -5.36
C LEU A 22 -10.57 0.13 -5.58
N THR A 23 -10.14 0.34 -6.82
CA THR A 23 -8.73 0.40 -7.19
C THR A 23 -8.38 1.78 -7.75
N MET A 24 -7.15 1.95 -8.18
CA MET A 24 -6.72 3.19 -8.86
C MET A 24 -7.55 3.46 -10.13
N PRO A 25 -8.01 4.71 -10.36
CA PRO A 25 -7.70 5.92 -9.59
C PRO A 25 -8.70 6.23 -8.44
N LEU A 26 -9.72 5.43 -8.21
CA LEU A 26 -10.94 5.75 -7.47
C LEU A 26 -10.81 5.82 -5.94
N LYS A 27 -9.70 5.36 -5.35
CA LYS A 27 -9.51 5.28 -3.89
C LYS A 27 -9.61 6.63 -3.16
N LYS A 28 -9.27 7.74 -3.82
CA LYS A 28 -9.47 9.11 -3.30
C LYS A 28 -10.75 9.74 -3.85
N THR A 29 -11.08 9.48 -5.10
CA THR A 29 -12.25 10.07 -5.79
C THR A 29 -13.59 9.72 -5.14
N ILE A 30 -13.68 8.56 -4.47
CA ILE A 30 -14.87 8.12 -3.75
C ILE A 30 -15.19 8.93 -2.48
N GLN A 31 -14.19 9.64 -1.92
CA GLN A 31 -14.33 10.30 -0.60
C GLN A 31 -15.52 11.27 -0.49
N PRO A 32 -15.85 12.10 -1.48
CA PRO A 32 -17.00 13.00 -1.42
C PRO A 32 -18.37 12.28 -1.31
N TYR A 33 -18.43 11.01 -1.68
CA TYR A 33 -19.67 10.23 -1.74
C TYR A 33 -19.92 9.37 -0.51
N GLY A 34 -18.94 9.27 0.42
CA GLY A 34 -19.06 8.36 1.54
C GLY A 34 -18.46 8.87 2.84
N THR A 35 -18.70 8.14 3.92
CA THR A 35 -18.15 8.42 5.24
C THR A 35 -17.03 7.44 5.56
N PRO A 36 -15.79 7.89 5.81
CA PRO A 36 -14.73 7.02 6.28
C PRO A 36 -15.06 6.39 7.65
N CYS A 37 -14.98 5.07 7.76
CA CYS A 37 -15.47 4.33 8.93
C CYS A 37 -14.38 3.66 9.77
N ASN A 38 -13.19 3.43 9.23
CA ASN A 38 -12.07 2.96 10.04
C ASN A 38 -10.96 4.01 10.14
N THR A 39 -10.04 3.81 11.07
CA THR A 39 -8.96 4.76 11.39
C THR A 39 -8.21 5.17 10.13
N TRP A 40 -7.70 4.21 9.37
CA TRP A 40 -6.87 4.51 8.22
C TRP A 40 -7.64 5.07 7.00
N ALA A 41 -8.93 4.77 6.85
CA ALA A 41 -9.74 5.48 5.85
C ALA A 41 -9.89 6.97 6.20
N LYS A 42 -10.01 7.30 7.51
CA LYS A 42 -10.11 8.68 8.00
C LYS A 42 -8.78 9.42 7.88
N GLU A 43 -7.70 8.82 8.37
CA GLU A 43 -6.39 9.46 8.41
C GLU A 43 -5.79 9.69 7.02
N LEU A 44 -5.94 8.72 6.12
CA LEU A 44 -5.34 8.76 4.80
C LEU A 44 -6.23 9.40 3.74
N MET A 45 -7.53 9.53 4.00
CA MET A 45 -8.53 9.87 2.99
C MET A 45 -8.41 8.99 1.73
N VAL A 46 -8.14 7.71 1.95
CA VAL A 46 -7.98 6.66 0.93
C VAL A 46 -8.84 5.46 1.33
N ALA A 47 -9.76 5.07 0.47
CA ALA A 47 -10.61 3.91 0.67
C ALA A 47 -10.54 2.95 -0.52
N ASN A 48 -10.37 1.67 -0.26
CA ASN A 48 -10.43 0.61 -1.27
C ASN A 48 -11.73 -0.21 -1.19
N THR A 49 -12.56 0.04 -0.18
CA THR A 49 -13.83 -0.67 0.05
C THR A 49 -14.94 0.31 0.37
N ALA A 50 -16.03 0.24 -0.39
CA ALA A 50 -17.25 0.97 -0.15
C ALA A 50 -18.39 -0.01 0.16
N VAL A 51 -19.13 0.21 1.25
CA VAL A 51 -20.29 -0.60 1.65
C VAL A 51 -21.53 0.29 1.60
N PHE A 52 -22.58 -0.18 0.93
CA PHE A 52 -23.80 0.59 0.69
C PHE A 52 -24.87 0.34 1.75
N ASP A 53 -25.53 1.41 2.14
CA ASP A 53 -26.72 1.39 3.01
C ASP A 53 -27.87 2.13 2.29
N TRP A 54 -28.70 1.39 1.62
CA TRP A 54 -29.82 1.89 0.82
C TRP A 54 -30.99 2.43 1.66
N THR A 55 -30.93 2.28 2.97
CA THR A 55 -31.93 2.83 3.88
C THR A 55 -31.68 4.30 4.23
N LYS A 56 -30.55 4.86 3.81
CA LYS A 56 -30.10 6.21 4.15
C LYS A 56 -29.68 6.99 2.90
N THR A 57 -29.81 8.31 2.98
CA THR A 57 -29.36 9.22 1.93
C THR A 57 -27.83 9.39 1.96
N CYS A 58 -27.21 9.54 0.78
CA CYS A 58 -25.80 9.83 0.63
C CYS A 58 -25.40 11.13 1.37
N VAL A 59 -24.15 11.20 1.81
CA VAL A 59 -23.59 12.33 2.59
C VAL A 59 -23.61 13.66 1.85
N ASN A 60 -23.54 13.67 0.52
CA ASN A 60 -23.66 14.87 -0.30
C ASN A 60 -25.10 15.29 -0.62
N GLY A 61 -26.10 14.57 -0.08
CA GLY A 61 -27.52 14.87 -0.27
C GLY A 61 -28.13 14.35 -1.58
N ASN A 62 -27.36 13.66 -2.43
CA ASN A 62 -27.90 13.05 -3.65
C ASN A 62 -28.77 11.84 -3.30
N SER A 63 -30.09 11.94 -3.57
CA SER A 63 -31.07 10.90 -3.23
C SER A 63 -30.97 9.65 -4.11
N ASN A 64 -30.26 9.72 -5.23
CA ASN A 64 -30.07 8.58 -6.14
C ASN A 64 -28.85 7.72 -5.78
N ILE A 65 -28.04 8.18 -4.82
CA ILE A 65 -26.86 7.47 -4.34
C ILE A 65 -27.13 6.96 -2.90
N PRO A 66 -26.82 5.69 -2.55
CA PRO A 66 -27.00 5.19 -1.20
C PRO A 66 -26.04 5.88 -0.22
N PHE A 67 -26.29 5.77 1.08
CA PHE A 67 -25.28 6.10 2.08
C PHE A 67 -24.11 5.12 1.97
N ILE A 68 -22.90 5.64 1.80
CA ILE A 68 -21.68 4.85 1.55
C ILE A 68 -20.78 4.90 2.77
N ARG A 69 -20.42 3.73 3.31
CA ARG A 69 -19.38 3.58 4.31
C ARG A 69 -18.08 3.21 3.63
N LEU A 70 -17.02 3.97 3.92
CA LEU A 70 -15.72 3.82 3.30
C LEU A 70 -14.71 3.19 4.27
N TYR A 71 -13.96 2.21 3.78
CA TYR A 71 -12.94 1.52 4.55
C TYR A 71 -11.63 1.46 3.78
N ASN A 72 -10.53 1.57 4.51
CA ASN A 72 -9.20 1.17 4.03
C ASN A 72 -8.86 -0.19 4.64
N THR A 73 -8.91 -1.22 3.82
CA THR A 73 -8.54 -2.59 4.21
C THR A 73 -7.14 -2.97 3.74
N ASP A 74 -6.49 -2.13 2.91
CA ASP A 74 -5.13 -2.37 2.44
C ASP A 74 -4.13 -2.40 3.60
N VAL A 75 -4.25 -1.47 4.56
CA VAL A 75 -3.35 -1.38 5.71
C VAL A 75 -3.30 -2.70 6.46
N ARG A 76 -4.47 -3.17 6.94
CA ARG A 76 -4.54 -4.43 7.69
C ARG A 76 -4.21 -5.65 6.83
N GLY A 77 -4.54 -5.62 5.55
CA GLY A 77 -4.17 -6.68 4.61
C GLY A 77 -2.65 -6.85 4.47
N ILE A 78 -1.92 -5.73 4.38
CA ILE A 78 -0.45 -5.73 4.33
C ILE A 78 0.14 -6.28 5.62
N GLU A 79 -0.32 -5.82 6.79
CA GLU A 79 0.13 -6.34 8.09
C GLU A 79 -0.07 -7.85 8.19
N LEU A 80 -1.29 -8.33 7.89
CA LEU A 80 -1.64 -9.74 7.95
C LEU A 80 -0.80 -10.60 7.00
N ALA A 81 -0.44 -10.09 5.82
CA ALA A 81 0.42 -10.81 4.89
C ALA A 81 1.81 -11.07 5.48
N PHE A 82 2.40 -10.09 6.18
CA PHE A 82 3.67 -10.27 6.87
C PHE A 82 3.52 -11.15 8.11
N GLU A 83 2.52 -10.94 8.96
CA GLU A 83 2.24 -11.77 10.13
C GLU A 83 2.13 -13.25 9.73
N HIS A 84 1.35 -13.56 8.70
CA HIS A 84 1.19 -14.90 8.17
C HIS A 84 2.50 -15.49 7.64
N SER A 85 3.26 -14.67 6.89
CA SER A 85 4.57 -15.08 6.38
C SER A 85 5.55 -15.44 7.48
N TYR A 86 5.58 -14.65 8.55
CA TYR A 86 6.46 -14.88 9.70
C TYR A 86 6.06 -16.12 10.48
N GLN A 87 4.75 -16.29 10.76
CA GLN A 87 4.24 -17.47 11.46
C GLN A 87 4.52 -18.75 10.70
N THR A 88 4.24 -18.79 9.39
CA THR A 88 4.42 -20.00 8.57
C THR A 88 5.88 -20.39 8.37
N ARG A 89 6.82 -19.47 8.54
CA ARG A 89 8.27 -19.69 8.38
C ARG A 89 9.03 -19.69 9.69
N ALA A 90 8.34 -19.59 10.83
CA ALA A 90 8.95 -19.46 12.16
C ALA A 90 9.99 -18.32 12.24
N ILE A 91 9.72 -17.18 11.58
CA ILE A 91 10.55 -15.99 11.64
C ILE A 91 10.11 -15.15 12.81
N THR A 92 11.04 -14.79 13.69
CA THR A 92 10.79 -13.86 14.78
C THR A 92 11.09 -12.44 14.30
N PRO A 93 10.08 -11.56 14.14
CA PRO A 93 10.34 -10.17 13.77
C PRO A 93 11.06 -9.42 14.89
N LYS A 94 11.78 -8.36 14.54
CA LYS A 94 12.31 -7.40 15.50
C LYS A 94 11.18 -6.78 16.32
N THR A 95 11.44 -6.36 17.54
CA THR A 95 10.43 -5.74 18.41
C THR A 95 10.86 -4.36 18.92
N ASP A 96 12.07 -3.93 18.56
CA ASP A 96 12.75 -2.73 19.05
C ASP A 96 12.72 -1.56 18.07
N ARG A 97 11.89 -1.62 17.04
CA ARG A 97 11.82 -0.64 15.94
C ARG A 97 13.16 -0.39 15.24
N SER A 98 14.08 -1.35 15.26
CA SER A 98 15.36 -1.24 14.54
C SER A 98 15.29 -1.66 13.08
N GLY A 99 14.14 -2.15 12.62
CA GLY A 99 13.93 -2.61 11.26
C GLY A 99 13.68 -1.49 10.27
N THR A 100 14.08 -1.73 9.03
CA THR A 100 13.85 -0.83 7.89
C THR A 100 12.82 -1.43 6.95
N ALA A 101 11.79 -0.64 6.60
CA ALA A 101 10.87 -0.97 5.52
C ALA A 101 11.23 -0.18 4.26
N VAL A 102 11.09 -0.80 3.09
CA VAL A 102 11.26 -0.13 1.80
C VAL A 102 9.97 -0.23 0.99
N ILE A 103 9.40 0.90 0.60
CA ILE A 103 8.18 0.97 -0.20
C ILE A 103 8.57 1.42 -1.61
N ILE A 104 8.26 0.60 -2.61
CA ILE A 104 8.47 0.94 -4.02
C ILE A 104 7.18 1.58 -4.55
N GLY A 105 7.25 2.85 -4.87
CA GLY A 105 6.13 3.69 -5.28
C GLY A 105 5.70 4.70 -4.23
N ASN A 106 4.99 5.74 -4.65
CA ASN A 106 4.47 6.81 -3.78
C ASN A 106 3.02 7.20 -4.09
N GLY A 107 2.21 6.26 -4.62
CA GLY A 107 0.78 6.44 -4.86
C GLY A 107 -0.09 6.13 -3.63
N ASN A 108 -1.42 6.05 -3.84
CA ASN A 108 -2.39 5.76 -2.76
C ASN A 108 -2.11 4.43 -2.03
N THR A 109 -1.67 3.39 -2.76
CA THR A 109 -1.31 2.11 -2.14
C THR A 109 -0.03 2.23 -1.32
N ALA A 110 0.94 3.07 -1.73
CA ALA A 110 2.13 3.35 -0.95
C ALA A 110 1.81 4.09 0.36
N THR A 111 0.80 4.97 0.35
CA THR A 111 0.31 5.61 1.58
C THR A 111 -0.27 4.58 2.55
N SER A 112 -1.06 3.61 2.06
CA SER A 112 -1.54 2.49 2.89
C SER A 112 -0.40 1.58 3.36
N ALA A 113 0.62 1.35 2.52
CA ALA A 113 1.80 0.58 2.90
C ALA A 113 2.62 1.27 4.00
N LEU A 114 2.77 2.60 3.93
CA LEU A 114 3.40 3.37 5.00
C LEU A 114 2.61 3.26 6.31
N ALA A 115 1.29 3.37 6.26
CA ALA A 115 0.44 3.19 7.44
C ALA A 115 0.58 1.78 8.05
N ALA A 116 0.68 0.73 7.23
CA ALA A 116 0.97 -0.61 7.71
C ALA A 116 2.36 -0.71 8.39
N CYS A 117 3.39 -0.06 7.80
CA CYS A 117 4.72 -0.03 8.42
C CYS A 117 4.72 0.71 9.77
N VAL A 118 3.89 1.74 9.93
CA VAL A 118 3.72 2.46 11.20
C VAL A 118 3.16 1.53 12.30
N GLU A 119 2.21 0.67 11.98
CA GLU A 119 1.62 -0.30 12.92
C GLU A 119 2.58 -1.44 13.28
N MET A 120 3.53 -1.75 12.40
CA MET A 120 4.52 -2.79 12.64
C MET A 120 5.53 -2.37 13.71
N SER A 121 5.52 -3.04 14.88
CA SER A 121 6.46 -2.77 15.98
C SER A 121 7.93 -3.02 15.62
N ALA A 122 8.20 -3.79 14.57
CA ALA A 122 9.54 -4.05 14.07
C ALA A 122 10.17 -2.86 13.36
N ILE A 123 9.36 -1.97 12.74
CA ILE A 123 9.82 -0.95 11.80
C ILE A 123 10.02 0.40 12.49
N GLY A 124 11.23 0.94 12.39
CA GLY A 124 11.60 2.27 12.91
C GLY A 124 12.01 3.27 11.83
N HIS A 125 12.28 2.80 10.61
CA HIS A 125 12.61 3.64 9.47
C HIS A 125 11.93 3.13 8.20
N VAL A 126 11.44 4.04 7.36
CA VAL A 126 10.85 3.73 6.07
C VAL A 126 11.59 4.46 4.96
N ILE A 127 11.99 3.74 3.92
CA ILE A 127 12.55 4.33 2.69
C ILE A 127 11.51 4.18 1.59
N VAL A 128 11.08 5.29 1.01
CA VAL A 128 10.19 5.29 -0.16
C VAL A 128 11.01 5.52 -1.41
N VAL A 129 10.94 4.58 -2.34
CA VAL A 129 11.62 4.65 -3.63
C VAL A 129 10.62 5.01 -4.71
N ALA A 130 10.78 6.15 -5.38
CA ALA A 130 9.81 6.65 -6.35
C ALA A 130 10.46 7.33 -7.55
N ARG A 131 9.77 7.30 -8.71
CA ARG A 131 10.20 8.05 -9.92
C ARG A 131 10.11 9.56 -9.74
N HIS A 132 9.21 9.99 -8.90
CA HIS A 132 8.92 11.39 -8.59
C HIS A 132 8.86 11.57 -7.08
N PRO A 133 10.01 11.65 -6.40
CA PRO A 133 10.09 11.75 -4.93
C PRO A 133 9.30 12.94 -4.35
N GLU A 134 9.15 14.00 -5.15
CA GLU A 134 8.43 15.23 -4.79
C GLU A 134 6.89 15.06 -4.75
N LYS A 135 6.37 14.00 -5.37
CA LYS A 135 4.93 13.72 -5.36
C LYS A 135 4.51 13.05 -4.05
N ASN A 136 3.23 13.22 -3.69
CA ASN A 136 2.63 12.72 -2.47
C ASN A 136 3.25 13.29 -1.20
N ALA A 137 3.00 14.58 -0.98
CA ALA A 137 3.47 15.32 0.18
C ALA A 137 2.94 14.77 1.53
N ASP A 138 1.92 13.89 1.51
CA ASP A 138 1.29 13.35 2.72
C ASP A 138 2.15 12.28 3.42
N LEU A 139 3.10 11.64 2.71
CA LEU A 139 3.89 10.53 3.25
C LEU A 139 4.79 10.97 4.42
N LYS A 140 5.48 12.10 4.28
CA LYS A 140 6.42 12.58 5.31
C LYS A 140 5.69 12.98 6.60
N PRO A 141 4.64 13.82 6.58
CA PRO A 141 3.87 14.14 7.78
C PRO A 141 3.23 12.91 8.44
N LEU A 142 2.81 11.91 7.66
CA LEU A 142 2.26 10.68 8.20
C LEU A 142 3.29 9.91 9.02
N ALA A 143 4.49 9.70 8.47
CA ALA A 143 5.56 9.02 9.20
C ALA A 143 5.99 9.79 10.45
N GLU A 144 6.21 11.11 10.34
CA GLU A 144 6.60 11.97 11.46
C GLU A 144 5.55 11.98 12.60
N ARG A 145 4.26 11.84 12.27
CA ARG A 145 3.19 11.81 13.27
C ARG A 145 3.15 10.52 14.08
N TYR A 146 3.44 9.38 13.45
CA TYR A 146 3.17 8.06 14.05
C TYR A 146 4.42 7.27 14.42
N MET A 147 5.59 7.63 13.90
CA MET A 147 6.83 6.93 14.19
C MET A 147 7.71 7.74 15.15
N PRO A 148 8.12 7.18 16.31
CA PRO A 148 8.91 7.87 17.32
C PRO A 148 10.40 7.86 16.96
N SER A 149 10.77 8.41 15.82
CA SER A 149 12.15 8.47 15.32
C SER A 149 12.47 9.89 14.87
N GLU A 150 13.70 10.35 15.00
CA GLU A 150 14.13 11.65 14.49
C GLU A 150 14.07 11.74 12.96
N GLN A 151 14.28 10.60 12.29
CA GLN A 151 14.19 10.47 10.83
C GLN A 151 13.39 9.23 10.46
N PRO A 152 12.05 9.27 10.62
CA PRO A 152 11.22 8.09 10.41
C PRO A 152 11.10 7.68 8.95
N ILE A 153 11.36 8.59 8.01
CA ILE A 153 11.17 8.37 6.58
C ILE A 153 12.25 9.06 5.73
N SER A 154 12.68 8.37 4.69
CA SER A 154 13.48 8.90 3.58
C SER A 154 12.74 8.66 2.26
N ILE A 155 12.76 9.63 1.35
CA ILE A 155 12.16 9.49 0.02
C ILE A 155 13.26 9.70 -1.02
N VAL A 156 13.51 8.69 -1.83
CA VAL A 156 14.63 8.66 -2.78
C VAL A 156 14.18 8.34 -4.21
N GLY A 157 15.01 8.64 -5.18
CA GLY A 157 14.79 8.30 -6.58
C GLY A 157 14.97 6.80 -6.87
N MET A 158 14.50 6.37 -8.04
CA MET A 158 14.60 4.97 -8.50
C MET A 158 16.05 4.51 -8.71
N ASP A 159 16.97 5.41 -8.93
CA ASP A 159 18.42 5.16 -9.03
C ASP A 159 19.02 4.63 -7.72
N HIS A 160 18.40 4.95 -6.56
CA HIS A 160 18.78 4.43 -5.25
C HIS A 160 18.05 3.14 -4.84
N ALA A 161 17.21 2.55 -5.72
CA ALA A 161 16.36 1.41 -5.39
C ALA A 161 17.13 0.23 -4.81
N ILE A 162 18.23 -0.18 -5.43
CA ILE A 162 19.02 -1.35 -5.00
C ILE A 162 19.70 -1.11 -3.65
N GLU A 163 20.22 0.09 -3.43
CA GLU A 163 20.84 0.47 -2.15
C GLU A 163 19.79 0.42 -1.01
N ALA A 164 18.61 1.01 -1.24
CA ALA A 164 17.50 0.96 -0.30
C ALA A 164 17.05 -0.48 -0.02
N LEU A 165 16.82 -1.28 -1.06
CA LEU A 165 16.32 -2.65 -0.93
C LEU A 165 17.28 -3.60 -0.21
N ARG A 166 18.59 -3.35 -0.26
CA ARG A 166 19.59 -4.10 0.53
C ARG A 166 19.43 -3.92 2.04
N GLN A 167 18.85 -2.81 2.47
CA GLN A 167 18.63 -2.51 3.89
C GLN A 167 17.27 -3.04 4.40
N ALA A 168 16.41 -3.53 3.50
CA ALA A 168 15.04 -3.87 3.82
C ALA A 168 14.91 -5.14 4.66
N ASP A 169 14.38 -5.04 5.87
CA ASP A 169 13.77 -6.17 6.57
C ASP A 169 12.40 -6.50 5.97
N VAL A 170 11.69 -5.45 5.53
CA VAL A 170 10.40 -5.52 4.84
C VAL A 170 10.47 -4.68 3.56
N ALA A 171 10.05 -5.24 2.44
CA ALA A 171 9.89 -4.50 1.19
C ALA A 171 8.44 -4.64 0.69
N ILE A 172 7.85 -3.56 0.18
CA ILE A 172 6.47 -3.54 -0.34
C ILE A 172 6.49 -2.91 -1.73
N ASN A 173 6.20 -3.73 -2.74
CA ASN A 173 6.04 -3.21 -4.10
C ASN A 173 4.59 -2.74 -4.31
N THR A 174 4.41 -1.44 -4.58
CA THR A 174 3.11 -0.82 -4.83
C THR A 174 2.96 -0.26 -6.24
N ILE A 175 3.99 -0.37 -7.08
CA ILE A 175 3.91 0.09 -8.47
C ILE A 175 3.28 -1.00 -9.37
N PRO A 176 2.41 -0.62 -10.33
CA PRO A 176 1.64 -1.57 -11.11
C PRO A 176 2.47 -2.26 -12.20
N GLY A 177 2.03 -3.44 -12.58
CA GLY A 177 2.44 -4.14 -13.79
C GLY A 177 3.95 -4.36 -13.91
N LEU A 178 4.48 -4.09 -15.09
CA LEU A 178 5.89 -4.29 -15.44
C LEU A 178 6.82 -3.14 -14.98
N ALA A 179 6.31 -2.17 -14.23
CA ALA A 179 7.09 -0.99 -13.81
C ALA A 179 8.24 -1.33 -12.86
N ALA A 180 8.19 -2.47 -12.17
CA ALA A 180 9.27 -2.98 -11.31
C ALA A 180 10.30 -3.86 -12.04
N ASP A 181 10.13 -4.12 -13.34
CA ASP A 181 11.01 -5.03 -14.10
C ASP A 181 12.46 -4.56 -14.12
N GLY A 182 12.70 -3.25 -14.27
CA GLY A 182 14.06 -2.69 -14.22
C GLY A 182 14.74 -2.89 -12.87
N ILE A 183 13.99 -2.84 -11.76
CA ILE A 183 14.50 -3.19 -10.43
C ILE A 183 14.84 -4.67 -10.38
N ALA A 184 13.96 -5.53 -10.91
CA ALA A 184 14.18 -6.98 -10.95
C ALA A 184 15.43 -7.36 -11.75
N GLU A 185 15.72 -6.67 -12.85
CA GLU A 185 16.95 -6.86 -13.64
C GLU A 185 18.17 -6.43 -12.84
N SER A 186 18.13 -5.29 -12.17
CA SER A 186 19.21 -4.80 -11.33
C SER A 186 19.50 -5.71 -10.14
N LEU A 187 18.46 -6.33 -9.54
CA LEU A 187 18.63 -7.32 -8.47
C LEU A 187 19.40 -8.56 -8.90
N ARG A 188 19.32 -8.96 -10.17
CA ARG A 188 20.04 -10.13 -10.70
C ARG A 188 21.52 -9.91 -10.92
N MET A 189 22.03 -8.69 -10.74
CA MET A 189 23.45 -8.41 -10.92
C MET A 189 24.31 -9.14 -9.88
N PRO A 190 25.56 -9.53 -10.24
CA PRO A 190 26.48 -10.17 -9.31
C PRO A 190 26.71 -9.35 -8.04
N GLY A 191 26.76 -10.02 -6.91
CA GLY A 191 27.05 -9.38 -5.61
C GLY A 191 25.84 -8.71 -4.94
N VAL A 192 24.66 -8.75 -5.54
CA VAL A 192 23.41 -8.35 -4.87
C VAL A 192 22.92 -9.50 -3.99
N ARG A 193 22.50 -9.20 -2.77
CA ARG A 193 21.88 -10.13 -1.83
C ARG A 193 20.71 -9.47 -1.14
N MET A 194 19.62 -10.22 -0.96
CA MET A 194 18.43 -9.81 -0.23
C MET A 194 18.23 -10.71 0.99
N HIS A 195 17.78 -10.16 2.09
CA HIS A 195 17.56 -10.90 3.34
C HIS A 195 16.12 -10.77 3.88
N GLY A 196 15.45 -9.68 3.54
CA GLY A 196 14.10 -9.39 4.05
C GLY A 196 12.97 -10.09 3.31
N THR A 197 11.76 -9.74 3.70
CA THR A 197 10.52 -10.24 3.08
C THR A 197 9.93 -9.17 2.16
N LEU A 198 9.76 -9.49 0.88
CA LEU A 198 9.06 -8.67 -0.10
C LEU A 198 7.58 -9.07 -0.17
N LEU A 199 6.68 -8.11 0.04
CA LEU A 199 5.28 -8.20 -0.38
C LEU A 199 5.12 -7.50 -1.73
N ASP A 200 4.65 -8.23 -2.73
CA ASP A 200 4.30 -7.67 -4.03
C ASP A 200 2.77 -7.62 -4.16
N VAL A 201 2.21 -6.40 -4.22
CA VAL A 201 0.75 -6.23 -4.33
C VAL A 201 0.21 -6.46 -5.74
N VAL A 202 1.08 -6.67 -6.73
CA VAL A 202 0.69 -7.05 -8.10
C VAL A 202 0.15 -8.47 -8.09
N TYR A 203 -1.07 -8.66 -8.60
CA TYR A 203 -1.74 -9.97 -8.63
C TYR A 203 -1.69 -10.65 -9.99
N ASP A 204 -1.39 -9.93 -11.06
CA ASP A 204 -1.26 -10.47 -12.41
C ASP A 204 -0.18 -9.71 -13.22
N PRO A 205 0.80 -10.40 -13.83
CA PRO A 205 1.13 -11.82 -13.68
C PRO A 205 1.78 -12.16 -12.33
N ARG A 206 1.58 -13.40 -11.84
CA ARG A 206 2.19 -13.87 -10.60
C ARG A 206 2.83 -15.25 -10.80
N PRO A 207 4.10 -15.49 -10.33
CA PRO A 207 4.95 -14.52 -9.65
C PRO A 207 5.50 -13.44 -10.60
N THR A 208 5.64 -12.21 -10.11
CA THR A 208 6.28 -11.13 -10.86
C THR A 208 7.78 -11.38 -11.05
N LYS A 209 8.42 -10.68 -12.00
CA LYS A 209 9.88 -10.74 -12.15
C LYS A 209 10.61 -10.25 -10.89
N LEU A 210 10.04 -9.26 -10.19
CA LEU A 210 10.59 -8.76 -8.94
C LEU A 210 10.59 -9.84 -7.85
N MET A 211 9.46 -10.55 -7.66
CA MET A 211 9.38 -11.67 -6.71
C MET A 211 10.39 -12.77 -7.04
N GLN A 212 10.55 -13.12 -8.32
CA GLN A 212 11.52 -14.12 -8.75
C GLN A 212 12.96 -13.69 -8.46
N ALA A 213 13.32 -12.45 -8.85
CA ALA A 213 14.65 -11.91 -8.61
C ALA A 213 14.96 -11.83 -7.12
N TRP A 214 13.99 -11.38 -6.29
CA TRP A 214 14.13 -11.29 -4.84
C TRP A 214 14.48 -12.65 -4.21
N ARG A 215 13.75 -13.71 -4.59
CA ARG A 215 14.00 -15.09 -4.12
C ARG A 215 15.35 -15.63 -4.60
N GLN A 216 15.74 -15.35 -5.84
CA GLN A 216 17.05 -15.75 -6.37
C GLN A 216 18.21 -15.13 -5.60
N GLN A 217 18.01 -13.95 -5.01
CA GLN A 217 19.00 -13.26 -4.19
C GLN A 217 18.96 -13.60 -2.70
N GLY A 218 18.13 -14.56 -2.28
CA GLY A 218 18.08 -15.10 -0.93
C GLY A 218 16.96 -14.57 -0.04
N GLY A 219 16.18 -13.59 -0.49
CA GLY A 219 15.05 -13.05 0.25
C GLY A 219 13.77 -13.88 0.12
N ILE A 220 12.79 -13.58 0.95
CA ILE A 220 11.45 -14.16 0.91
C ILE A 220 10.55 -13.25 0.08
N ALA A 221 9.72 -13.80 -0.81
CA ALA A 221 8.73 -13.02 -1.54
C ALA A 221 7.33 -13.64 -1.40
N ILE A 222 6.38 -12.81 -1.00
CA ILE A 222 4.96 -13.14 -0.84
C ILE A 222 4.12 -12.25 -1.75
N GLY A 223 2.92 -12.71 -2.07
CA GLY A 223 1.96 -11.94 -2.87
C GLY A 223 0.82 -11.41 -2.01
N GLY A 224 0.34 -10.21 -2.34
CA GLY A 224 -0.84 -9.59 -1.74
C GLY A 224 -2.15 -10.16 -2.29
#